data_a2c2410054a2bf46d63fe30e7510ce62
#
_entry.id   a2c2410054a2bf46d63fe30e7510ce62
#
_cell.length_a   1.000
_cell.length_b   1.000
_cell.length_c   1.000
_cell.angle_alpha   90.00
_cell.angle_beta   90.00
_cell.angle_gamma   90.00
#
_symmetry.space_group_name_H-M   'P 1'
#
loop_
_entity.id
_entity.type
_entity.pdbx_description
1 polymer ?
#
loop_
_entity_poly.entity_id
_entity_poly.type
_entity_poly.pdbx_seq_one_letter_code
_entity_poly.pdbx_strand_id
1 'polypeptide(L)'
;FGKFSFIECLSGGADTKDGLNASLVIFDEYAAAKYTKDHSEGAELLQVLESSMGTRLEPLTVIITTASRIPDGPFVTELTNAQAVLRGEIEKDNLFASLYMPDAWDTADSYGDPALWHKVNPHIGTTVYESFYSDFWNDAQNDAEKMLEFKSKMLNVFTAASIQEWITSDEIRHLQRKFTPMDIVGRPDTMVSLDLSVYDDFSAAAFTAYIKEESEFWTYIKFYIPEETLKTHPNKRLYQQWVDDGYLTVCPGAIISDDMIVSDVLTYNEYLRILQIGYDSYKSQEVINSLAAAISSEGGDPDNVLRAVPQTYGAFTSAVDSFNLAIKSKPEPRMVFNDNPIIAYCFANCYLDEDKRTGNRKPLKRKANLKIDGAIVTLMNIWLFNNTERRV
;
A
#
# COMPACT_ATOMS: atom_id res chain seq x y z
N PHE A 1 -17.11 -30.14 27.57
CA PHE A 1 -18.31 -29.93 26.73
C PHE A 1 -19.56 -30.12 27.60
N GLY A 2 -20.55 -29.19 27.48
CA GLY A 2 -21.84 -29.33 28.11
C GLY A 2 -22.67 -30.47 27.47
N LYS A 3 -23.76 -30.89 28.14
CA LYS A 3 -24.62 -32.01 27.74
C LYS A 3 -25.23 -31.88 26.32
N PHE A 4 -25.15 -30.67 25.71
CA PHE A 4 -25.70 -30.34 24.39
C PHE A 4 -24.66 -29.68 23.45
N SER A 5 -23.35 -29.84 23.76
CA SER A 5 -22.26 -29.31 22.92
C SER A 5 -21.69 -30.45 22.07
N PHE A 6 -21.40 -30.15 20.81
CA PHE A 6 -20.80 -31.09 19.87
C PHE A 6 -19.76 -30.34 18.97
N ILE A 7 -18.88 -31.13 18.39
CA ILE A 7 -17.95 -30.68 17.32
C ILE A 7 -18.31 -31.45 16.07
N GLU A 8 -18.44 -30.74 14.97
CA GLU A 8 -18.80 -31.32 13.67
C GLU A 8 -17.80 -30.87 12.62
N CYS A 9 -17.36 -31.84 11.79
CA CYS A 9 -16.58 -31.53 10.58
C CYS A 9 -17.54 -31.23 9.44
N LEU A 10 -17.42 -30.04 8.84
CA LEU A 10 -18.26 -29.62 7.73
C LEU A 10 -17.58 -29.94 6.40
N SER A 11 -18.30 -30.52 5.45
CA SER A 11 -17.87 -30.59 4.06
C SER A 11 -18.10 -29.25 3.36
N GLY A 12 -17.33 -28.93 2.32
CA GLY A 12 -17.47 -27.70 1.53
C GLY A 12 -18.90 -27.51 0.97
N GLY A 13 -19.25 -26.27 0.68
CA GLY A 13 -20.55 -25.83 0.16
C GLY A 13 -21.30 -24.95 1.16
N ALA A 14 -21.49 -23.69 0.81
CA ALA A 14 -22.15 -22.68 1.66
C ALA A 14 -23.66 -22.92 1.76
N ASP A 15 -24.30 -23.38 0.69
CA ASP A 15 -25.77 -23.47 0.52
C ASP A 15 -26.50 -24.34 1.56
N THR A 16 -25.81 -25.23 2.23
CA THR A 16 -26.40 -26.16 3.24
C THR A 16 -26.05 -25.82 4.68
N LYS A 17 -25.33 -24.69 4.92
CA LYS A 17 -24.77 -24.34 6.22
C LYS A 17 -25.49 -23.16 6.89
N ASP A 18 -26.50 -22.59 6.25
CA ASP A 18 -27.34 -21.57 6.86
C ASP A 18 -28.07 -22.13 8.10
N GLY A 19 -28.11 -21.32 9.16
CA GLY A 19 -28.80 -21.68 10.41
C GLY A 19 -27.96 -22.43 11.43
N LEU A 20 -26.68 -22.71 11.18
CA LEU A 20 -25.75 -23.16 12.21
C LEU A 20 -25.55 -22.04 13.24
N ASN A 21 -25.52 -22.39 14.51
CA ASN A 21 -25.32 -21.45 15.61
C ASN A 21 -24.01 -21.80 16.32
N ALA A 22 -22.89 -21.66 15.60
CA ALA A 22 -21.57 -22.00 16.09
C ALA A 22 -21.06 -21.03 17.15
N SER A 23 -20.27 -21.50 18.11
CA SER A 23 -19.50 -20.65 19.03
C SER A 23 -18.04 -20.57 18.61
N LEU A 24 -17.56 -21.56 17.86
CA LEU A 24 -16.21 -21.65 17.33
C LEU A 24 -16.29 -22.17 15.90
N VAL A 25 -15.63 -21.51 14.99
CA VAL A 25 -15.35 -21.97 13.62
C VAL A 25 -13.84 -22.10 13.48
N ILE A 26 -13.37 -23.27 13.04
CA ILE A 26 -11.98 -23.49 12.64
C ILE A 26 -11.98 -23.79 11.15
N PHE A 27 -11.38 -22.88 10.37
CA PHE A 27 -11.18 -23.09 8.95
C PHE A 27 -9.73 -23.50 8.70
N ASP A 28 -9.54 -24.79 8.46
CA ASP A 28 -8.23 -25.36 8.19
C ASP A 28 -7.93 -25.31 6.69
N GLU A 29 -6.70 -25.02 6.32
CA GLU A 29 -6.22 -24.87 4.93
C GLU A 29 -7.06 -23.89 4.08
N TYR A 30 -7.43 -22.73 4.66
CA TYR A 30 -8.25 -21.72 3.99
C TYR A 30 -7.68 -21.28 2.64
N ALA A 31 -6.35 -21.18 2.51
CA ALA A 31 -5.69 -20.81 1.25
C ALA A 31 -5.85 -21.86 0.14
N ALA A 32 -6.21 -23.11 0.48
CA ALA A 32 -6.47 -24.18 -0.49
C ALA A 32 -7.93 -24.23 -0.95
N ALA A 33 -8.83 -23.43 -0.36
CA ALA A 33 -10.24 -23.36 -0.77
C ALA A 33 -10.37 -22.96 -2.23
N LYS A 34 -11.32 -23.57 -2.93
CA LYS A 34 -11.54 -23.31 -4.35
C LYS A 34 -11.90 -21.84 -4.60
N TYR A 35 -11.23 -21.27 -5.56
CA TYR A 35 -11.40 -19.89 -5.97
C TYR A 35 -11.37 -19.76 -7.49
N THR A 36 -12.33 -18.97 -8.01
CA THR A 36 -12.33 -18.46 -9.37
C THR A 36 -12.54 -16.94 -9.30
N LYS A 37 -12.32 -16.23 -10.38
CA LYS A 37 -12.48 -14.76 -10.43
C LYS A 37 -13.87 -14.28 -9.98
N ASP A 38 -14.89 -15.09 -10.23
CA ASP A 38 -16.29 -14.74 -9.98
C ASP A 38 -16.91 -15.49 -8.78
N HIS A 39 -16.19 -16.45 -8.17
CA HIS A 39 -16.72 -17.30 -7.11
C HIS A 39 -15.64 -17.81 -6.16
N SER A 40 -15.88 -17.71 -4.87
CA SER A 40 -14.98 -18.16 -3.80
C SER A 40 -15.73 -19.00 -2.77
N GLU A 41 -15.63 -20.32 -2.91
CA GLU A 41 -16.27 -21.26 -1.95
C GLU A 41 -15.82 -21.01 -0.51
N GLY A 42 -14.52 -20.71 -0.31
CA GLY A 42 -13.95 -20.46 1.01
C GLY A 42 -14.49 -19.19 1.65
N ALA A 43 -14.54 -18.08 0.89
CA ALA A 43 -15.02 -16.81 1.42
C ALA A 43 -16.53 -16.86 1.71
N GLU A 44 -17.31 -17.48 0.83
CA GLU A 44 -18.75 -17.63 1.02
C GLU A 44 -19.08 -18.51 2.23
N LEU A 45 -18.39 -19.64 2.38
CA LEU A 45 -18.55 -20.52 3.53
C LEU A 45 -18.18 -19.82 4.83
N LEU A 46 -17.05 -19.09 4.85
CA LEU A 46 -16.62 -18.32 6.02
C LEU A 46 -17.66 -17.28 6.39
N GLN A 47 -18.17 -16.52 5.42
CA GLN A 47 -19.20 -15.50 5.63
C GLN A 47 -20.50 -16.08 6.19
N VAL A 48 -20.96 -17.22 5.67
CA VAL A 48 -22.18 -17.90 6.15
C VAL A 48 -21.97 -18.37 7.61
N LEU A 49 -20.82 -18.97 7.90
CA LEU A 49 -20.50 -19.45 9.25
C LEU A 49 -20.41 -18.29 10.25
N GLU A 50 -19.71 -17.20 9.90
CA GLU A 50 -19.59 -16.02 10.74
C GLU A 50 -20.96 -15.34 10.98
N SER A 51 -21.78 -15.23 9.96
CA SER A 51 -23.13 -14.67 10.11
C SER A 51 -24.00 -15.52 11.05
N SER A 52 -23.82 -16.84 11.08
CA SER A 52 -24.52 -17.76 11.97
C SER A 52 -24.16 -17.59 13.45
N MET A 53 -23.02 -16.95 13.74
CA MET A 53 -22.52 -16.75 15.11
C MET A 53 -23.10 -15.50 15.78
N GLY A 54 -23.94 -14.72 15.12
CA GLY A 54 -24.46 -13.44 15.60
C GLY A 54 -25.24 -13.46 16.92
N THR A 55 -25.68 -14.62 17.38
CA THR A 55 -26.35 -14.80 18.69
C THR A 55 -25.40 -15.16 19.82
N ARG A 56 -24.11 -15.33 19.52
CA ARG A 56 -23.09 -15.69 20.52
C ARG A 56 -22.47 -14.44 21.12
N LEU A 57 -22.21 -14.48 22.43
CA LEU A 57 -21.56 -13.35 23.13
C LEU A 57 -20.09 -13.25 22.79
N GLU A 58 -19.40 -14.37 22.66
CA GLU A 58 -17.96 -14.44 22.37
C GLU A 58 -17.70 -15.47 21.25
N PRO A 59 -18.11 -15.16 20.02
CA PRO A 59 -17.83 -16.02 18.89
C PRO A 59 -16.35 -15.98 18.53
N LEU A 60 -15.77 -17.10 18.12
CA LEU A 60 -14.39 -17.17 17.69
C LEU A 60 -14.27 -17.85 16.32
N THR A 61 -13.66 -17.17 15.37
CA THR A 61 -13.23 -17.73 14.09
C THR A 61 -11.72 -17.88 14.08
N VAL A 62 -11.22 -19.07 13.74
CA VAL A 62 -9.80 -19.37 13.62
C VAL A 62 -9.52 -19.83 12.20
N ILE A 63 -8.61 -19.16 11.52
CA ILE A 63 -8.11 -19.55 10.19
C ILE A 63 -6.69 -20.09 10.37
N ILE A 64 -6.45 -21.31 9.90
CA ILE A 64 -5.13 -21.95 9.91
C ILE A 64 -4.80 -22.33 8.48
N THR A 65 -3.63 -21.93 7.98
CA THR A 65 -3.25 -22.23 6.59
C THR A 65 -1.77 -22.00 6.31
N THR A 66 -1.26 -22.64 5.27
CA THR A 66 0.01 -22.29 4.62
C THR A 66 -0.24 -21.33 3.46
N ALA A 67 0.85 -20.84 2.84
CA ALA A 67 0.72 -19.99 1.65
C ALA A 67 0.11 -20.76 0.47
N SER A 68 -0.70 -20.07 -0.31
CA SER A 68 -1.37 -20.62 -1.49
C SER A 68 -0.54 -20.48 -2.76
N ARG A 69 -0.81 -21.38 -3.72
CA ARG A 69 -0.41 -21.19 -5.12
C ARG A 69 -1.42 -20.31 -5.91
N ILE A 70 -2.50 -19.87 -5.28
CA ILE A 70 -3.54 -19.04 -5.88
C ILE A 70 -3.24 -17.57 -5.59
N PRO A 71 -2.88 -16.75 -6.60
CA PRO A 71 -2.38 -15.39 -6.36
C PRO A 71 -3.42 -14.40 -5.85
N ASP A 72 -4.68 -14.56 -6.23
CA ASP A 72 -5.75 -13.60 -5.97
C ASP A 72 -6.89 -14.20 -5.11
N GLY A 73 -6.60 -15.27 -4.37
CA GLY A 73 -7.59 -15.95 -3.54
C GLY A 73 -8.00 -15.14 -2.30
N PRO A 74 -9.11 -15.53 -1.64
CA PRO A 74 -9.64 -14.83 -0.47
C PRO A 74 -8.62 -14.77 0.68
N PHE A 75 -7.74 -15.76 0.80
CA PHE A 75 -6.69 -15.75 1.82
C PHE A 75 -5.68 -14.61 1.63
N VAL A 76 -5.37 -14.21 0.40
CA VAL A 76 -4.47 -13.05 0.16
C VAL A 76 -5.05 -11.78 0.75
N THR A 77 -6.38 -11.64 0.69
CA THR A 77 -7.09 -10.53 1.33
C THR A 77 -6.95 -10.55 2.85
N GLU A 78 -7.15 -11.72 3.47
CA GLU A 78 -7.01 -11.88 4.92
C GLU A 78 -5.56 -11.68 5.38
N LEU A 79 -4.59 -12.20 4.62
CA LEU A 79 -3.17 -11.99 4.90
C LEU A 79 -2.79 -10.50 4.82
N THR A 80 -3.25 -9.79 3.79
CA THR A 80 -2.99 -8.36 3.64
C THR A 80 -3.57 -7.56 4.81
N ASN A 81 -4.79 -7.90 5.25
CA ASN A 81 -5.40 -7.29 6.43
C ASN A 81 -4.59 -7.58 7.70
N ALA A 82 -4.20 -8.84 7.90
CA ALA A 82 -3.41 -9.25 9.04
C ALA A 82 -2.06 -8.52 9.11
N GLN A 83 -1.37 -8.42 7.98
CA GLN A 83 -0.12 -7.66 7.88
C GLN A 83 -0.31 -6.17 8.17
N ALA A 84 -1.38 -5.57 7.66
CA ALA A 84 -1.68 -4.15 7.91
C ALA A 84 -1.98 -3.89 9.41
N VAL A 85 -2.67 -4.81 10.08
CA VAL A 85 -2.89 -4.73 11.55
C VAL A 85 -1.58 -4.85 12.30
N LEU A 86 -0.74 -5.84 11.95
CA LEU A 86 0.56 -6.07 12.62
C LEU A 86 1.53 -4.90 12.44
N ARG A 87 1.45 -4.18 11.30
CA ARG A 87 2.23 -2.97 11.04
C ARG A 87 1.62 -1.69 11.64
N GLY A 88 0.44 -1.78 12.27
CA GLY A 88 -0.27 -0.62 12.80
C GLY A 88 -0.87 0.31 11.73
N GLU A 89 -1.03 -0.16 10.50
CA GLU A 89 -1.60 0.61 9.38
C GLU A 89 -3.13 0.66 9.44
N ILE A 90 -3.76 -0.34 10.07
CA ILE A 90 -5.18 -0.37 10.38
C ILE A 90 -5.39 -0.86 11.81
N GLU A 91 -6.38 -0.30 12.49
CA GLU A 91 -6.79 -0.72 13.81
C GLU A 91 -7.94 -1.71 13.72
N LYS A 92 -7.77 -2.91 14.28
CA LYS A 92 -8.79 -3.95 14.30
C LYS A 92 -8.66 -4.79 15.57
N ASP A 93 -9.24 -4.30 16.66
CA ASP A 93 -9.12 -4.89 18.01
C ASP A 93 -9.62 -6.34 18.11
N ASN A 94 -10.47 -6.77 17.18
CA ASN A 94 -11.01 -8.11 17.13
C ASN A 94 -10.26 -9.06 16.20
N LEU A 95 -9.07 -8.68 15.69
CA LEU A 95 -8.22 -9.53 14.87
C LEU A 95 -6.88 -9.78 15.56
N PHE A 96 -6.63 -11.03 15.89
CA PHE A 96 -5.29 -11.51 16.26
C PHE A 96 -4.66 -12.20 15.05
N ALA A 97 -3.43 -11.84 14.73
CA ALA A 97 -2.66 -12.45 13.64
C ALA A 97 -1.31 -12.97 14.13
N SER A 98 -0.95 -14.17 13.69
CA SER A 98 0.37 -14.78 13.92
C SER A 98 0.88 -15.29 12.57
N LEU A 99 1.91 -14.65 12.01
CA LEU A 99 2.41 -14.92 10.67
C LEU A 99 3.85 -15.44 10.75
N TYR A 100 4.07 -16.64 10.24
CA TYR A 100 5.37 -17.27 10.12
C TYR A 100 5.75 -17.36 8.64
N MET A 101 6.40 -16.33 8.14
CA MET A 101 6.78 -16.18 6.72
C MET A 101 8.08 -15.38 6.60
N PRO A 102 8.79 -15.45 5.47
CA PRO A 102 9.95 -14.61 5.23
C PRO A 102 9.59 -13.11 5.30
N ASP A 103 10.53 -12.30 5.74
CA ASP A 103 10.42 -10.85 5.66
C ASP A 103 10.75 -10.34 4.26
N ALA A 104 10.49 -9.07 3.99
CA ALA A 104 10.74 -8.45 2.69
C ALA A 104 12.22 -8.48 2.23
N TRP A 105 13.16 -8.57 3.18
CA TRP A 105 14.60 -8.67 2.91
C TRP A 105 15.10 -10.10 2.73
N ASP A 106 14.29 -11.12 3.05
CA ASP A 106 14.62 -12.52 2.80
C ASP A 106 14.40 -12.83 1.31
N THR A 107 15.47 -12.84 0.54
CA THR A 107 15.43 -13.07 -0.90
C THR A 107 15.51 -14.55 -1.25
N ALA A 108 15.34 -14.88 -2.53
CA ALA A 108 15.47 -16.26 -3.04
C ALA A 108 16.83 -16.90 -2.70
N ASP A 109 17.88 -16.11 -2.53
CA ASP A 109 19.23 -16.59 -2.16
C ASP A 109 19.28 -17.11 -0.72
N SER A 110 18.37 -16.65 0.15
CA SER A 110 18.28 -17.10 1.54
C SER A 110 17.37 -18.32 1.75
N TYR A 111 16.64 -18.79 0.74
CA TYR A 111 15.67 -19.89 0.91
C TYR A 111 16.31 -21.22 1.32
N GLY A 112 17.59 -21.42 1.08
CA GLY A 112 18.35 -22.57 1.55
C GLY A 112 18.99 -22.40 2.94
N ASP A 113 18.80 -21.26 3.59
CA ASP A 113 19.41 -20.96 4.89
C ASP A 113 18.58 -21.60 6.05
N PRO A 114 19.16 -22.48 6.86
CA PRO A 114 18.51 -23.02 8.06
C PRO A 114 17.99 -21.94 9.03
N ALA A 115 18.65 -20.81 9.12
CA ALA A 115 18.18 -19.70 9.96
C ALA A 115 16.80 -19.17 9.50
N LEU A 116 16.57 -19.09 8.19
CA LEU A 116 15.26 -18.74 7.66
C LEU A 116 14.24 -19.85 7.94
N TRP A 117 14.61 -21.12 7.83
CA TRP A 117 13.70 -22.23 8.14
C TRP A 117 13.18 -22.18 9.57
N HIS A 118 14.08 -21.95 10.56
CA HIS A 118 13.68 -21.77 11.96
C HIS A 118 12.80 -20.56 12.20
N LYS A 119 13.03 -19.47 11.44
CA LYS A 119 12.21 -18.26 11.50
C LYS A 119 10.77 -18.50 11.04
N VAL A 120 10.59 -19.22 9.93
CA VAL A 120 9.27 -19.50 9.36
C VAL A 120 8.59 -20.73 9.95
N ASN A 121 9.33 -21.58 10.65
CA ASN A 121 8.80 -22.72 11.39
C ASN A 121 9.53 -22.91 12.73
N PRO A 122 9.04 -22.32 13.82
CA PRO A 122 9.65 -22.42 15.14
C PRO A 122 9.59 -23.82 15.75
N HIS A 123 8.89 -24.78 15.13
CA HIS A 123 8.81 -26.16 15.57
C HIS A 123 9.95 -27.05 15.04
N ILE A 124 10.84 -26.54 14.19
CA ILE A 124 12.05 -27.24 13.77
C ILE A 124 12.92 -27.53 15.00
N GLY A 125 13.36 -28.78 15.10
CA GLY A 125 14.08 -29.30 16.25
C GLY A 125 13.19 -29.78 17.41
N THR A 126 11.86 -29.60 17.34
CA THR A 126 10.89 -30.07 18.33
C THR A 126 9.97 -31.15 17.75
N THR A 127 9.15 -30.78 16.77
CA THR A 127 8.20 -31.69 16.10
C THR A 127 8.56 -31.98 14.65
N VAL A 128 9.40 -31.11 14.05
CA VAL A 128 9.89 -31.25 12.67
C VAL A 128 11.41 -31.34 12.72
N TYR A 129 11.99 -32.29 12.01
CA TYR A 129 13.44 -32.42 11.91
C TYR A 129 14.03 -31.48 10.85
N GLU A 130 15.14 -30.86 11.15
CA GLU A 130 15.86 -29.99 10.21
C GLU A 130 16.30 -30.76 8.95
N SER A 131 16.67 -32.06 9.11
CA SER A 131 16.99 -32.93 7.99
C SER A 131 15.86 -33.04 6.97
N PHE A 132 14.59 -32.99 7.40
CA PHE A 132 13.45 -32.99 6.50
C PHE A 132 13.43 -31.74 5.59
N TYR A 133 13.78 -30.56 6.14
CA TYR A 133 13.89 -29.32 5.36
C TYR A 133 15.07 -29.38 4.40
N SER A 134 16.25 -29.85 4.85
CA SER A 134 17.44 -29.94 4.01
C SER A 134 17.29 -30.96 2.88
N ASP A 135 16.66 -32.10 3.14
CA ASP A 135 16.38 -33.10 2.10
C ASP A 135 15.41 -32.56 1.04
N PHE A 136 14.33 -31.90 1.49
CA PHE A 136 13.37 -31.30 0.57
C PHE A 136 14.00 -30.16 -0.24
N TRP A 137 14.82 -29.30 0.40
CA TRP A 137 15.56 -28.26 -0.29
C TRP A 137 16.48 -28.81 -1.38
N ASN A 138 17.25 -29.84 -1.07
CA ASN A 138 18.15 -30.49 -2.02
C ASN A 138 17.39 -31.07 -3.22
N ASP A 139 16.27 -31.69 -2.98
CA ASP A 139 15.38 -32.19 -4.04
C ASP A 139 14.82 -31.06 -4.90
N ALA A 140 14.40 -29.96 -4.26
CA ALA A 140 13.78 -28.83 -4.91
C ALA A 140 14.74 -28.05 -5.85
N GLN A 141 16.04 -28.05 -5.58
CA GLN A 141 17.01 -27.36 -6.42
C GLN A 141 17.04 -27.86 -7.87
N ASN A 142 16.66 -29.10 -8.13
CA ASN A 142 16.66 -29.70 -9.46
C ASN A 142 15.26 -29.94 -10.03
N ASP A 143 14.21 -29.56 -9.31
CA ASP A 143 12.82 -29.77 -9.70
C ASP A 143 11.99 -28.49 -9.44
N ALA A 144 11.54 -27.85 -10.53
CA ALA A 144 10.78 -26.59 -10.44
C ALA A 144 9.47 -26.77 -9.68
N GLU A 145 8.79 -27.91 -9.78
CA GLU A 145 7.53 -28.14 -9.08
C GLU A 145 7.76 -28.36 -7.58
N LYS A 146 8.77 -29.14 -7.21
CA LYS A 146 9.21 -29.30 -5.82
C LYS A 146 9.67 -27.95 -5.23
N MET A 147 10.33 -27.10 -6.01
CA MET A 147 10.71 -25.75 -5.58
C MET A 147 9.47 -24.90 -5.26
N LEU A 148 8.44 -24.94 -6.10
CA LEU A 148 7.17 -24.26 -5.81
C LEU A 148 6.50 -24.80 -4.54
N GLU A 149 6.55 -26.10 -4.34
CA GLU A 149 6.01 -26.74 -3.13
C GLU A 149 6.82 -26.37 -1.89
N PHE A 150 8.15 -26.41 -1.96
CA PHE A 150 9.02 -25.97 -0.87
C PHE A 150 8.74 -24.53 -0.46
N LYS A 151 8.66 -23.61 -1.43
CA LYS A 151 8.34 -22.21 -1.18
C LYS A 151 6.98 -22.04 -0.50
N SER A 152 5.94 -22.69 -1.01
CA SER A 152 4.58 -22.47 -0.49
C SER A 152 4.34 -23.16 0.85
N LYS A 153 4.78 -24.41 1.02
CA LYS A 153 4.47 -25.21 2.22
C LYS A 153 5.52 -25.11 3.31
N MET A 154 6.81 -24.98 2.95
CA MET A 154 7.89 -24.95 3.93
C MET A 154 8.25 -23.52 4.33
N LEU A 155 8.20 -22.57 3.40
CA LEU A 155 8.57 -21.18 3.68
C LEU A 155 7.37 -20.23 3.78
N ASN A 156 6.16 -20.67 3.52
CA ASN A 156 4.97 -19.82 3.44
C ASN A 156 5.13 -18.65 2.45
N VAL A 157 5.84 -18.91 1.33
CA VAL A 157 6.00 -17.96 0.23
C VAL A 157 4.93 -18.22 -0.82
N PHE A 158 4.20 -17.19 -1.22
CA PHE A 158 3.26 -17.27 -2.33
C PHE A 158 4.02 -17.49 -3.65
N THR A 159 3.71 -18.57 -4.36
CA THR A 159 4.47 -19.01 -5.55
C THR A 159 3.84 -18.63 -6.88
N ALA A 160 2.57 -18.29 -6.89
CA ALA A 160 1.98 -17.62 -8.05
C ALA A 160 2.33 -16.14 -7.97
N ALA A 161 2.29 -15.43 -9.10
CA ALA A 161 2.50 -14.00 -9.15
C ALA A 161 1.51 -13.31 -8.20
N SER A 162 1.82 -13.40 -6.91
CA SER A 162 1.15 -12.60 -5.88
C SER A 162 1.18 -11.18 -6.41
N ILE A 163 0.21 -10.40 -6.06
CA ILE A 163 0.27 -8.95 -6.21
C ILE A 163 1.60 -8.56 -5.55
N GLN A 164 2.64 -8.55 -6.38
CA GLN A 164 4.00 -8.29 -5.91
C GLN A 164 3.96 -6.90 -5.32
N GLU A 165 4.27 -6.80 -4.03
CA GLU A 165 4.40 -5.48 -3.43
C GLU A 165 5.34 -4.69 -4.30
N TRP A 166 4.88 -3.57 -4.80
CA TRP A 166 5.74 -2.72 -5.62
C TRP A 166 6.89 -2.21 -4.75
N ILE A 167 6.53 -1.69 -3.56
CA ILE A 167 7.46 -1.16 -2.57
C ILE A 167 6.84 -1.40 -1.20
N THR A 168 7.64 -1.87 -0.27
CA THR A 168 7.22 -2.10 1.11
C THR A 168 7.20 -0.80 1.92
N SER A 169 6.40 -0.78 2.99
CA SER A 169 6.41 0.33 3.95
C SER A 169 7.82 0.60 4.49
N ASP A 170 8.60 -0.45 4.75
CA ASP A 170 9.93 -0.33 5.33
C ASP A 170 10.93 0.29 4.35
N GLU A 171 10.85 -0.07 3.06
CA GLU A 171 11.67 0.59 2.03
C GLU A 171 11.40 2.10 1.99
N ILE A 172 10.13 2.52 2.06
CA ILE A 172 9.78 3.95 2.09
C ILE A 172 10.24 4.61 3.39
N ARG A 173 10.06 3.97 4.56
CA ARG A 173 10.53 4.51 5.85
C ARG A 173 12.03 4.76 5.87
N HIS A 174 12.84 3.92 5.23
CA HIS A 174 14.28 4.12 5.10
C HIS A 174 14.65 5.36 4.27
N LEU A 175 13.76 5.84 3.40
CA LEU A 175 13.93 7.05 2.60
C LEU A 175 13.43 8.31 3.31
N GLN A 176 12.81 8.18 4.49
CA GLN A 176 12.22 9.31 5.21
C GLN A 176 13.25 10.04 6.07
N ARG A 177 13.17 11.36 6.03
CA ARG A 177 13.95 12.30 6.87
C ARG A 177 13.03 13.40 7.38
N LYS A 178 13.35 13.94 8.55
CA LYS A 178 12.58 15.07 9.11
C LYS A 178 13.00 16.37 8.43
N PHE A 179 12.13 16.92 7.59
CA PHE A 179 12.29 18.23 6.96
C PHE A 179 10.95 18.80 6.50
N THR A 180 10.93 20.10 6.26
CA THR A 180 9.84 20.85 5.61
C THR A 180 10.41 21.61 4.41
N PRO A 181 9.59 22.16 3.51
CA PRO A 181 10.08 23.03 2.43
C PRO A 181 10.92 24.21 2.91
N MET A 182 10.67 24.69 4.13
CA MET A 182 11.39 25.82 4.73
C MET A 182 12.84 25.47 5.15
N ASP A 183 13.13 24.19 5.33
CA ASP A 183 14.45 23.70 5.70
C ASP A 183 15.37 23.52 4.46
N ILE A 184 14.79 23.62 3.25
CA ILE A 184 15.53 23.42 2.00
C ILE A 184 16.20 24.72 1.58
N VAL A 185 17.53 24.72 1.55
CA VAL A 185 18.33 25.91 1.22
C VAL A 185 18.51 26.05 -0.29
N GLY A 186 18.67 27.29 -0.78
CA GLY A 186 19.06 27.58 -2.17
C GLY A 186 17.90 27.69 -3.15
N ARG A 187 16.67 27.58 -2.70
CA ARG A 187 15.46 27.71 -3.53
C ARG A 187 15.52 26.84 -4.80
N PRO A 188 15.63 25.51 -4.66
CA PRO A 188 15.84 24.58 -5.77
C PRO A 188 14.64 24.51 -6.70
N ASP A 189 14.90 24.07 -7.94
CA ASP A 189 13.87 23.76 -8.92
C ASP A 189 12.95 22.66 -8.41
N THR A 190 11.65 22.95 -8.39
CA THR A 190 10.64 22.12 -7.75
C THR A 190 9.46 21.87 -8.68
N MET A 191 9.04 20.61 -8.74
CA MET A 191 7.76 20.22 -9.32
C MET A 191 6.74 20.00 -8.19
N VAL A 192 5.52 20.47 -8.40
CA VAL A 192 4.39 20.23 -7.49
C VAL A 192 3.38 19.35 -8.19
N SER A 193 2.74 18.42 -7.50
CA SER A 193 1.60 17.69 -8.03
C SER A 193 0.49 17.58 -7.00
N LEU A 194 -0.73 17.67 -7.50
CA LEU A 194 -1.96 17.64 -6.73
C LEU A 194 -2.81 16.43 -7.18
N ASP A 195 -3.15 15.55 -6.25
CA ASP A 195 -4.18 14.50 -6.41
C ASP A 195 -5.31 14.84 -5.43
N LEU A 196 -6.40 15.38 -5.99
CA LEU A 196 -7.48 15.97 -5.21
C LEU A 196 -8.70 15.07 -5.25
N SER A 197 -9.30 14.85 -4.10
CA SER A 197 -10.57 14.15 -3.95
C SER A 197 -11.70 15.17 -3.78
N VAL A 198 -12.82 14.93 -4.43
CA VAL A 198 -14.00 15.80 -4.29
C VAL A 198 -14.80 15.44 -3.06
N TYR A 199 -14.90 14.14 -2.71
CA TYR A 199 -15.70 13.63 -1.58
C TYR A 199 -15.01 12.41 -0.96
N ASP A 200 -15.16 12.27 0.36
CA ASP A 200 -14.88 11.07 1.15
C ASP A 200 -13.47 10.46 1.02
N ASP A 201 -12.47 11.23 0.57
CA ASP A 201 -11.12 10.71 0.37
C ASP A 201 -10.04 11.71 0.84
N PHE A 202 -8.80 11.24 0.94
CA PHE A 202 -7.64 12.11 1.09
C PHE A 202 -7.44 12.95 -0.16
N SER A 203 -6.79 14.10 0.05
CA SER A 203 -6.06 14.77 -1.02
C SER A 203 -4.59 14.88 -0.64
N ALA A 204 -3.74 14.88 -1.63
CA ALA A 204 -2.30 14.99 -1.44
C ALA A 204 -1.72 16.10 -2.34
N ALA A 205 -0.81 16.88 -1.77
CA ALA A 205 0.05 17.81 -2.51
C ALA A 205 1.51 17.42 -2.26
N ALA A 206 2.24 17.09 -3.32
CA ALA A 206 3.66 16.76 -3.25
C ALA A 206 4.51 17.89 -3.86
N PHE A 207 5.56 18.27 -3.15
CA PHE A 207 6.58 19.24 -3.56
C PHE A 207 7.90 18.50 -3.69
N THR A 208 8.34 18.23 -4.92
CA THR A 208 9.60 17.52 -5.19
C THR A 208 10.65 18.49 -5.69
N ALA A 209 11.65 18.76 -4.88
CA ALA A 209 12.80 19.59 -5.19
C ALA A 209 13.99 18.76 -5.64
N TYR A 210 14.72 19.19 -6.66
CA TYR A 210 15.97 18.56 -7.05
C TYR A 210 17.16 19.31 -6.45
N ILE A 211 17.88 18.65 -5.52
CA ILE A 211 19.05 19.19 -4.85
C ILE A 211 20.28 18.82 -5.68
N LYS A 212 20.86 19.80 -6.38
CA LYS A 212 21.95 19.57 -7.35
C LYS A 212 23.22 19.05 -6.68
N GLU A 213 23.56 19.60 -5.52
CA GLU A 213 24.78 19.28 -4.76
C GLU A 213 24.81 17.81 -4.32
N GLU A 214 23.66 17.27 -3.95
CA GLU A 214 23.50 15.90 -3.46
C GLU A 214 23.05 14.95 -4.58
N SER A 215 22.58 15.49 -5.69
CA SER A 215 21.94 14.74 -6.80
C SER A 215 20.72 13.95 -6.32
N GLU A 216 19.99 14.47 -5.35
CA GLU A 216 18.82 13.87 -4.72
C GLU A 216 17.52 14.63 -5.05
N PHE A 217 16.41 13.87 -5.05
CA PHE A 217 15.06 14.41 -5.08
C PHE A 217 14.49 14.43 -3.65
N TRP A 218 14.21 15.59 -3.13
CA TRP A 218 13.57 15.77 -1.84
C TRP A 218 12.09 16.04 -2.02
N THR A 219 11.25 15.12 -1.58
CA THR A 219 9.81 15.13 -1.78
C THR A 219 9.10 15.35 -0.45
N TYR A 220 8.51 16.53 -0.28
CA TYR A 220 7.63 16.84 0.83
C TYR A 220 6.18 16.60 0.40
N ILE A 221 5.44 15.75 1.13
CA ILE A 221 4.03 15.46 0.85
C ILE A 221 3.18 15.92 2.03
N LYS A 222 2.20 16.76 1.73
CA LYS A 222 1.17 17.21 2.67
C LYS A 222 -0.16 16.54 2.31
N PHE A 223 -0.85 16.03 3.32
CA PHE A 223 -2.12 15.35 3.15
C PHE A 223 -3.24 16.15 3.80
N TYR A 224 -4.43 16.11 3.19
CA TYR A 224 -5.62 16.82 3.62
C TYR A 224 -6.81 15.88 3.69
N ILE A 225 -7.71 16.12 4.66
CA ILE A 225 -8.95 15.37 4.82
C ILE A 225 -10.08 16.31 5.23
N PRO A 226 -11.30 16.18 4.67
CA PRO A 226 -12.45 16.90 5.17
C PRO A 226 -12.81 16.48 6.60
N GLU A 227 -13.23 17.42 7.44
CA GLU A 227 -13.61 17.14 8.83
C GLU A 227 -14.79 16.14 8.93
N GLU A 228 -15.75 16.21 8.01
CA GLU A 228 -16.88 15.28 7.99
C GLU A 228 -16.44 13.86 7.61
N THR A 229 -15.53 13.71 6.67
CA THR A 229 -14.94 12.41 6.30
C THR A 229 -14.19 11.81 7.48
N LEU A 230 -13.41 12.60 8.21
CA LEU A 230 -12.70 12.12 9.40
C LEU A 230 -13.65 11.52 10.45
N LYS A 231 -14.85 12.10 10.62
CA LYS A 231 -15.85 11.63 11.60
C LYS A 231 -16.52 10.32 11.21
N THR A 232 -16.68 10.06 9.91
CA THR A 232 -17.49 8.94 9.39
C THR A 232 -16.67 7.79 8.84
N HIS A 233 -15.37 8.01 8.53
CA HIS A 233 -14.53 7.00 7.89
C HIS A 233 -14.31 5.76 8.77
N PRO A 234 -14.29 4.53 8.20
CA PRO A 234 -14.01 3.31 8.95
C PRO A 234 -12.70 3.33 9.75
N ASN A 235 -11.65 3.96 9.18
CA ASN A 235 -10.32 4.08 9.83
C ASN A 235 -10.17 5.40 10.62
N LYS A 236 -11.27 5.99 11.11
CA LYS A 236 -11.25 7.32 11.76
C LYS A 236 -10.29 7.43 12.96
N ARG A 237 -10.05 6.35 13.69
CA ARG A 237 -9.10 6.37 14.83
C ARG A 237 -7.67 6.56 14.34
N LEU A 238 -7.25 5.80 13.34
CA LEU A 238 -5.93 5.94 12.71
C LEU A 238 -5.75 7.34 12.11
N TYR A 239 -6.79 7.83 11.42
CA TYR A 239 -6.74 9.17 10.81
C TYR A 239 -6.71 10.27 11.87
N GLN A 240 -7.45 10.11 12.97
CA GLN A 240 -7.39 11.04 14.09
C GLN A 240 -6.00 11.08 14.72
N GLN A 241 -5.37 9.92 14.91
CA GLN A 241 -3.99 9.86 15.38
C GLN A 241 -3.04 10.63 14.46
N TRP A 242 -3.14 10.46 13.14
CA TRP A 242 -2.33 11.23 12.18
C TRP A 242 -2.60 12.73 12.23
N VAL A 243 -3.83 13.14 12.54
CA VAL A 243 -4.18 14.54 12.77
C VAL A 243 -3.53 15.05 14.06
N ASP A 244 -3.66 14.30 15.14
CA ASP A 244 -3.10 14.65 16.47
C ASP A 244 -1.57 14.75 16.43
N ASP A 245 -0.92 13.89 15.64
CA ASP A 245 0.52 13.87 15.41
C ASP A 245 0.99 14.92 14.36
N GLY A 246 0.06 15.62 13.69
CA GLY A 246 0.37 16.68 12.72
C GLY A 246 0.70 16.20 11.31
N TYR A 247 0.44 14.93 10.98
CA TYR A 247 0.73 14.34 9.66
C TYR A 247 -0.41 14.53 8.66
N LEU A 248 -1.65 14.74 9.14
CA LEU A 248 -2.86 14.89 8.32
C LEU A 248 -3.53 16.22 8.66
N THR A 249 -3.75 17.06 7.65
CA THR A 249 -4.37 18.38 7.83
C THR A 249 -5.88 18.26 7.65
N VAL A 250 -6.65 18.69 8.66
CA VAL A 250 -8.11 18.71 8.59
C VAL A 250 -8.59 20.00 7.91
N CYS A 251 -9.41 19.83 6.88
CA CYS A 251 -10.13 20.94 6.23
C CYS A 251 -11.53 21.06 6.84
N PRO A 252 -11.95 22.26 7.29
CA PRO A 252 -13.29 22.44 7.82
C PRO A 252 -14.39 22.08 6.82
N GLY A 253 -15.43 21.37 7.27
CA GLY A 253 -16.59 21.01 6.44
C GLY A 253 -16.47 19.67 5.71
N ALA A 254 -17.26 19.55 4.62
CA ALA A 254 -17.44 18.30 3.89
C ALA A 254 -16.48 18.14 2.68
N ILE A 255 -15.81 19.20 2.29
CA ILE A 255 -14.93 19.23 1.11
C ILE A 255 -13.56 19.82 1.48
N ILE A 256 -12.55 19.52 0.69
CA ILE A 256 -11.21 20.10 0.86
C ILE A 256 -11.24 21.57 0.36
N SER A 257 -10.75 22.48 1.20
CA SER A 257 -10.70 23.90 0.88
C SER A 257 -9.61 24.19 -0.15
N ASP A 258 -10.00 24.77 -1.27
CA ASP A 258 -9.09 25.26 -2.30
C ASP A 258 -8.09 26.27 -1.74
N ASP A 259 -8.58 27.19 -0.91
CA ASP A 259 -7.78 28.26 -0.31
C ASP A 259 -6.62 27.70 0.52
N MET A 260 -6.82 26.55 1.21
CA MET A 260 -5.75 25.92 1.99
C MET A 260 -4.63 25.41 1.09
N ILE A 261 -4.98 24.73 -0.01
CA ILE A 261 -4.01 24.19 -0.96
C ILE A 261 -3.28 25.31 -1.67
N VAL A 262 -4.01 26.33 -2.14
CA VAL A 262 -3.43 27.51 -2.81
C VAL A 262 -2.49 28.26 -1.87
N SER A 263 -2.90 28.48 -0.61
CA SER A 263 -2.06 29.12 0.41
C SER A 263 -0.77 28.36 0.68
N ASP A 264 -0.84 27.02 0.76
CA ASP A 264 0.35 26.18 0.95
C ASP A 264 1.30 26.26 -0.26
N VAL A 265 0.78 26.21 -1.48
CA VAL A 265 1.59 26.34 -2.71
C VAL A 265 2.28 27.71 -2.77
N LEU A 266 1.57 28.78 -2.48
CA LEU A 266 2.13 30.13 -2.47
C LEU A 266 3.18 30.31 -1.38
N THR A 267 2.88 29.82 -0.16
CA THR A 267 3.83 29.87 0.97
C THR A 267 5.12 29.15 0.65
N TYR A 268 5.02 27.91 0.11
CA TYR A 268 6.22 27.14 -0.20
C TYR A 268 6.98 27.66 -1.43
N ASN A 269 6.33 28.41 -2.34
CA ASN A 269 7.01 29.08 -3.45
C ASN A 269 8.00 30.17 -2.99
N GLU A 270 7.89 30.66 -1.75
CA GLU A 270 8.90 31.57 -1.18
C GLU A 270 10.25 30.86 -0.95
N TYR A 271 10.22 29.56 -0.60
CA TYR A 271 11.39 28.74 -0.28
C TYR A 271 11.85 27.87 -1.45
N LEU A 272 10.93 27.51 -2.35
CA LEU A 272 11.14 26.62 -3.49
C LEU A 272 10.93 27.42 -4.79
N ARG A 273 11.59 27.04 -5.85
CA ARG A 273 11.31 27.57 -7.18
C ARG A 273 10.36 26.64 -7.91
N ILE A 274 9.05 26.84 -7.76
CA ILE A 274 8.05 26.01 -8.41
C ILE A 274 8.08 26.29 -9.92
N LEU A 275 8.41 25.26 -10.71
CA LEU A 275 8.47 25.34 -12.17
C LEU A 275 7.16 24.95 -12.81
N GLN A 276 6.57 23.84 -12.34
CA GLN A 276 5.29 23.34 -12.83
C GLN A 276 4.46 22.76 -11.68
N ILE A 277 3.13 22.83 -11.86
CA ILE A 277 2.13 22.26 -10.98
C ILE A 277 1.30 21.26 -11.79
N GLY A 278 1.50 19.95 -11.52
CA GLY A 278 0.77 18.87 -12.14
C GLY A 278 -0.55 18.58 -11.45
N TYR A 279 -1.56 18.23 -12.22
CA TYR A 279 -2.89 17.89 -11.69
C TYR A 279 -3.61 16.86 -12.55
N ASP A 280 -4.59 16.17 -11.95
CA ASP A 280 -5.54 15.33 -12.68
C ASP A 280 -6.68 16.21 -13.22
N SER A 281 -6.87 16.25 -14.54
CA SER A 281 -7.85 17.10 -15.21
C SER A 281 -9.31 16.81 -14.83
N TYR A 282 -9.61 15.64 -14.26
CA TYR A 282 -10.97 15.25 -13.91
C TYR A 282 -11.46 15.74 -12.55
N LYS A 283 -10.55 16.11 -11.62
CA LYS A 283 -10.92 16.31 -10.20
C LYS A 283 -10.49 17.66 -9.60
N SER A 284 -9.81 18.51 -10.35
CA SER A 284 -9.06 19.63 -9.76
C SER A 284 -9.47 21.02 -10.23
N GLN A 285 -10.59 21.15 -10.95
CA GLN A 285 -10.90 22.37 -11.71
C GLN A 285 -10.97 23.66 -10.84
N GLU A 286 -11.55 23.59 -9.66
CA GLU A 286 -11.71 24.77 -8.78
C GLU A 286 -10.35 25.21 -8.24
N VAL A 287 -9.57 24.29 -7.66
CA VAL A 287 -8.21 24.58 -7.18
C VAL A 287 -7.31 25.12 -8.31
N ILE A 288 -7.42 24.55 -9.51
CA ILE A 288 -6.63 24.99 -10.67
C ILE A 288 -7.02 26.39 -11.11
N ASN A 289 -8.30 26.74 -11.11
CA ASN A 289 -8.76 28.09 -11.41
C ASN A 289 -8.24 29.11 -10.37
N SER A 290 -8.27 28.75 -9.09
CA SER A 290 -7.74 29.57 -7.99
C SER A 290 -6.22 29.76 -8.10
N LEU A 291 -5.47 28.70 -8.43
CA LEU A 291 -4.04 28.79 -8.70
C LEU A 291 -3.73 29.65 -9.95
N ALA A 292 -4.50 29.50 -11.03
CA ALA A 292 -4.33 30.27 -12.23
C ALA A 292 -4.53 31.79 -11.95
N ALA A 293 -5.55 32.14 -11.15
CA ALA A 293 -5.79 33.50 -10.72
C ALA A 293 -4.63 34.04 -9.88
N ALA A 294 -4.12 33.26 -8.93
CA ALA A 294 -2.99 33.64 -8.08
C ALA A 294 -1.71 33.85 -8.91
N ILE A 295 -1.37 32.93 -9.80
CA ILE A 295 -0.21 33.03 -10.71
C ILE A 295 -0.32 34.29 -11.57
N SER A 296 -1.50 34.56 -12.16
CA SER A 296 -1.73 35.73 -12.98
C SER A 296 -1.59 37.02 -12.18
N SER A 297 -2.03 37.03 -10.91
CA SER A 297 -1.92 38.21 -10.05
C SER A 297 -0.47 38.57 -9.70
N GLU A 298 0.43 37.59 -9.70
CA GLU A 298 1.87 37.78 -9.53
C GLU A 298 2.61 38.07 -10.86
N GLY A 299 1.89 38.17 -11.96
CA GLY A 299 2.44 38.46 -13.29
C GLY A 299 3.02 37.23 -14.00
N GLY A 300 2.74 36.02 -13.49
CA GLY A 300 3.08 34.75 -14.13
C GLY A 300 2.08 34.35 -15.21
N ASP A 301 2.47 33.41 -16.05
CA ASP A 301 1.61 32.81 -17.06
C ASP A 301 1.15 31.41 -16.59
N PRO A 302 -0.16 31.23 -16.27
CA PRO A 302 -0.68 29.92 -15.78
C PRO A 302 -0.45 28.77 -16.77
N ASP A 303 -0.50 29.01 -18.08
CA ASP A 303 -0.33 27.97 -19.10
C ASP A 303 1.11 27.40 -19.12
N ASN A 304 2.08 28.15 -18.64
CA ASN A 304 3.46 27.67 -18.48
C ASN A 304 3.71 26.93 -17.18
N VAL A 305 2.87 27.14 -16.16
CA VAL A 305 3.04 26.58 -14.82
C VAL A 305 2.10 25.40 -14.57
N LEU A 306 0.84 25.50 -14.97
CA LEU A 306 -0.17 24.47 -14.73
C LEU A 306 -0.16 23.41 -15.83
N ARG A 307 -0.07 22.14 -15.46
CA ARG A 307 0.02 21.05 -16.43
C ARG A 307 -0.83 19.85 -16.05
N ALA A 308 -1.77 19.46 -16.91
CA ALA A 308 -2.50 18.21 -16.76
C ALA A 308 -1.55 17.02 -16.94
N VAL A 309 -1.51 16.12 -15.96
CA VAL A 309 -0.73 14.87 -16.01
C VAL A 309 -1.63 13.72 -16.44
N PRO A 310 -1.32 13.05 -17.57
CA PRO A 310 -2.17 11.98 -18.05
C PRO A 310 -2.14 10.76 -17.11
N GLN A 311 -3.31 10.31 -16.67
CA GLN A 311 -3.46 9.15 -15.78
C GLN A 311 -3.45 7.81 -16.53
N THR A 312 -2.59 7.66 -17.55
CA THR A 312 -2.51 6.49 -18.42
C THR A 312 -1.35 5.57 -18.06
N TYR A 313 -1.42 4.31 -18.48
CA TYR A 313 -0.33 3.35 -18.33
C TYR A 313 0.97 3.86 -18.97
N GLY A 314 0.92 4.41 -20.19
CA GLY A 314 2.09 4.95 -20.87
C GLY A 314 2.77 6.10 -20.12
N ALA A 315 1.99 7.03 -19.55
CA ALA A 315 2.54 8.14 -18.78
C ALA A 315 3.21 7.66 -17.49
N PHE A 316 2.56 6.74 -16.76
CA PHE A 316 3.11 6.25 -15.50
C PHE A 316 4.31 5.31 -15.67
N THR A 317 4.43 4.56 -16.77
CA THR A 317 5.55 3.62 -16.95
C THR A 317 6.90 4.31 -16.79
N SER A 318 7.13 5.42 -17.49
CA SER A 318 8.40 6.15 -17.40
C SER A 318 8.66 6.74 -16.01
N ALA A 319 7.60 7.19 -15.33
CA ALA A 319 7.70 7.70 -13.96
C ALA A 319 8.04 6.60 -12.96
N VAL A 320 7.40 5.42 -13.08
CA VAL A 320 7.69 4.22 -12.27
C VAL A 320 9.13 3.78 -12.45
N ASP A 321 9.61 3.74 -13.69
CA ASP A 321 11.00 3.32 -14.00
C ASP A 321 12.02 4.29 -13.40
N SER A 322 11.78 5.60 -13.55
CA SER A 322 12.66 6.63 -12.98
C SER A 322 12.62 6.61 -11.45
N PHE A 323 11.47 6.39 -10.84
CA PHE A 323 11.31 6.24 -9.40
C PHE A 323 12.06 5.02 -8.88
N ASN A 324 11.85 3.85 -9.49
CA ASN A 324 12.57 2.63 -9.11
C ASN A 324 14.08 2.78 -9.23
N LEU A 325 14.56 3.49 -10.25
CA LEU A 325 15.97 3.80 -10.39
C LEU A 325 16.47 4.70 -9.27
N ALA A 326 15.70 5.73 -8.90
CA ALA A 326 16.10 6.67 -7.85
C ALA A 326 16.19 6.01 -6.47
N ILE A 327 15.21 5.16 -6.10
CA ILE A 327 15.22 4.48 -4.79
C ILE A 327 16.26 3.35 -4.70
N LYS A 328 16.63 2.73 -5.83
CA LYS A 328 17.63 1.63 -5.90
C LYS A 328 19.03 2.10 -6.27
N SER A 329 19.27 3.40 -6.37
CA SER A 329 20.59 3.96 -6.67
C SER A 329 21.62 3.58 -5.62
N LYS A 330 22.87 3.41 -6.07
CA LYS A 330 24.02 3.10 -5.22
C LYS A 330 25.06 4.24 -5.34
N PRO A 331 25.82 4.58 -4.29
CA PRO A 331 25.83 3.95 -2.95
C PRO A 331 24.59 4.27 -2.11
N GLU A 332 23.92 5.40 -2.34
CA GLU A 332 22.75 5.86 -1.59
C GLU A 332 21.55 6.07 -2.52
N PRO A 333 20.32 5.88 -2.01
CA PRO A 333 19.11 6.26 -2.73
C PRO A 333 19.09 7.75 -3.08
N ARG A 334 18.54 8.09 -4.25
CA ARG A 334 18.41 9.48 -4.72
C ARG A 334 17.03 10.09 -4.44
N MET A 335 16.20 9.43 -3.66
CA MET A 335 14.88 9.90 -3.27
C MET A 335 14.80 10.00 -1.75
N VAL A 336 14.36 11.15 -1.27
CA VAL A 336 14.15 11.43 0.16
C VAL A 336 12.72 11.93 0.34
N PHE A 337 12.02 11.37 1.32
CA PHE A 337 10.68 11.82 1.71
C PHE A 337 10.72 12.51 3.07
N ASN A 338 9.78 13.43 3.31
CA ASN A 338 9.54 13.91 4.67
C ASN A 338 9.06 12.77 5.58
N ASP A 339 9.31 12.91 6.87
CA ASP A 339 8.93 11.93 7.90
C ASP A 339 7.42 12.01 8.18
N ASN A 340 6.64 11.38 7.28
CA ASN A 340 5.19 11.29 7.38
C ASN A 340 4.75 9.84 7.11
N PRO A 341 4.16 9.13 8.10
CA PRO A 341 3.79 7.72 7.99
C PRO A 341 2.75 7.45 6.90
N ILE A 342 1.95 8.46 6.52
CA ILE A 342 0.94 8.32 5.46
C ILE A 342 1.60 8.02 4.11
N ILE A 343 2.84 8.46 3.88
CA ILE A 343 3.59 8.16 2.64
C ILE A 343 3.83 6.66 2.53
N ALA A 344 4.41 6.04 3.57
CA ALA A 344 4.65 4.60 3.61
C ALA A 344 3.34 3.80 3.48
N TYR A 345 2.27 4.26 4.15
CA TYR A 345 0.92 3.69 4.01
C TYR A 345 0.43 3.74 2.56
N CYS A 346 0.55 4.86 1.86
CA CYS A 346 0.13 5.00 0.47
C CYS A 346 0.88 4.06 -0.48
N PHE A 347 2.20 3.94 -0.34
CA PHE A 347 3.01 3.05 -1.17
C PHE A 347 2.72 1.57 -0.90
N ALA A 348 2.56 1.16 0.36
CA ALA A 348 2.19 -0.20 0.72
C ALA A 348 0.82 -0.64 0.17
N ASN A 349 -0.08 0.31 -0.06
CA ASN A 349 -1.39 0.08 -0.65
C ASN A 349 -1.38 0.02 -2.18
N CYS A 350 -0.23 0.27 -2.82
CA CYS A 350 -0.07 0.18 -4.27
C CYS A 350 0.35 -1.22 -4.73
N TYR A 351 -0.10 -1.60 -5.91
CA TYR A 351 0.57 -2.58 -6.75
C TYR A 351 0.73 -2.00 -8.15
N LEU A 352 1.68 -2.54 -8.92
CA LEU A 352 1.84 -2.19 -10.31
C LEU A 352 1.02 -3.14 -11.17
N ASP A 353 0.00 -2.63 -11.81
CA ASP A 353 -0.73 -3.34 -12.84
C ASP A 353 -0.01 -3.19 -14.19
N GLU A 354 0.09 -4.27 -14.94
CA GLU A 354 0.79 -4.31 -16.22
C GLU A 354 -0.17 -4.63 -17.37
N ASP A 355 -0.24 -3.74 -18.34
CA ASP A 355 -0.91 -4.02 -19.61
C ASP A 355 -0.11 -5.11 -20.37
N LYS A 356 -0.65 -6.31 -20.38
CA LYS A 356 0.00 -7.50 -21.00
C LYS A 356 0.34 -7.32 -22.49
N ARG A 357 -0.31 -6.40 -23.18
CA ARG A 357 -0.08 -6.14 -24.62
C ARG A 357 1.10 -5.19 -24.86
N THR A 358 1.27 -4.21 -24.00
CA THR A 358 2.27 -3.13 -24.16
C THR A 358 3.43 -3.23 -23.18
N GLY A 359 3.28 -3.99 -22.08
CA GLY A 359 4.22 -4.02 -20.96
C GLY A 359 4.21 -2.73 -20.12
N ASN A 360 3.30 -1.80 -20.40
CA ASN A 360 3.17 -0.58 -19.66
C ASN A 360 2.59 -0.83 -18.26
N ARG A 361 3.08 -0.07 -17.27
CA ARG A 361 2.73 -0.25 -15.86
C ARG A 361 2.08 0.99 -15.27
N LYS A 362 1.14 0.76 -14.37
CA LYS A 362 0.45 1.83 -13.63
C LYS A 362 0.22 1.41 -12.18
N PRO A 363 0.42 2.32 -11.18
CA PRO A 363 0.04 2.02 -9.80
C PRO A 363 -1.50 1.98 -9.67
N LEU A 364 -2.00 0.92 -9.05
CA LEU A 364 -3.40 0.75 -8.71
C LEU A 364 -3.56 0.43 -7.22
N LYS A 365 -4.74 0.71 -6.68
CA LYS A 365 -5.11 0.37 -5.30
C LYS A 365 -5.27 -1.15 -5.16
N ARG A 366 -4.67 -1.76 -4.15
CA ARG A 366 -4.88 -3.18 -3.83
C ARG A 366 -6.34 -3.49 -3.50
N LYS A 367 -7.04 -2.54 -2.87
CA LYS A 367 -8.49 -2.58 -2.59
C LYS A 367 -9.07 -1.19 -2.79
N ALA A 368 -10.35 -1.13 -3.16
CA ALA A 368 -11.05 0.11 -3.50
C ALA A 368 -11.03 1.16 -2.36
N ASN A 369 -11.07 0.71 -1.10
CA ASN A 369 -11.09 1.57 0.08
C ASN A 369 -9.70 2.02 0.57
N LEU A 370 -8.62 1.55 -0.05
CA LEU A 370 -7.25 1.93 0.32
C LEU A 370 -6.84 3.23 -0.39
N LYS A 371 -5.88 3.94 0.21
CA LYS A 371 -5.38 5.22 -0.26
C LYS A 371 -3.99 5.06 -0.85
N ILE A 372 -3.76 5.66 -2.02
CA ILE A 372 -2.48 5.64 -2.74
C ILE A 372 -2.04 7.05 -3.21
N ASP A 373 -2.71 8.07 -2.75
CA ASP A 373 -2.58 9.46 -3.23
C ASP A 373 -1.14 9.95 -3.12
N GLY A 374 -0.44 9.61 -2.02
CA GLY A 374 0.99 9.95 -1.85
C GLY A 374 1.90 9.32 -2.92
N ALA A 375 1.62 8.09 -3.36
CA ALA A 375 2.37 7.45 -4.43
C ALA A 375 2.04 8.07 -5.80
N ILE A 376 0.77 8.41 -6.05
CA ILE A 376 0.33 9.05 -7.30
C ILE A 376 0.99 10.42 -7.47
N VAL A 377 0.91 11.32 -6.47
CA VAL A 377 1.54 12.66 -6.57
C VAL A 377 3.06 12.60 -6.72
N THR A 378 3.70 11.60 -6.09
CA THR A 378 5.13 11.36 -6.28
C THR A 378 5.46 11.03 -7.74
N LEU A 379 4.72 10.09 -8.33
CA LEU A 379 4.93 9.71 -9.73
C LEU A 379 4.57 10.81 -10.71
N MET A 380 3.54 11.61 -10.41
CA MET A 380 3.21 12.80 -11.22
C MET A 380 4.36 13.81 -11.21
N ASN A 381 5.00 14.07 -10.07
CA ASN A 381 6.17 14.94 -10.01
C ASN A 381 7.36 14.39 -10.83
N ILE A 382 7.61 13.09 -10.76
CA ILE A 382 8.66 12.46 -11.57
C ILE A 382 8.31 12.54 -13.07
N TRP A 383 7.05 12.34 -13.43
CA TRP A 383 6.60 12.53 -14.80
C TRP A 383 6.85 13.98 -15.29
N LEU A 384 6.58 14.98 -14.46
CA LEU A 384 6.88 16.38 -14.77
C LEU A 384 8.39 16.58 -15.00
N PHE A 385 9.24 16.05 -14.11
CA PHE A 385 10.70 16.12 -14.29
C PHE A 385 11.18 15.45 -15.57
N ASN A 386 10.56 14.34 -15.96
CA ASN A 386 10.92 13.61 -17.18
C ASN A 386 10.47 14.35 -18.46
N ASN A 387 9.42 15.19 -18.39
CA ASN A 387 8.78 15.84 -19.53
C ASN A 387 8.97 17.37 -19.58
N THR A 388 9.77 17.91 -18.68
CA THR A 388 10.10 19.36 -18.67
C THR A 388 11.51 19.53 -19.22
N GLU A 389 11.67 20.35 -20.24
CA GLU A 389 12.99 20.74 -20.72
C GLU A 389 13.71 21.50 -19.60
N ARG A 390 14.73 20.89 -19.04
CA ARG A 390 15.60 21.57 -18.08
C ARG A 390 16.36 22.64 -18.86
N ARG A 391 16.06 23.90 -18.60
CA ARG A 391 16.96 24.99 -18.99
C ARG A 391 18.23 24.83 -18.16
N VAL A 392 19.24 24.18 -18.77
CA VAL A 392 20.60 23.98 -18.24
C VAL A 392 21.25 25.34 -18.02
#